data_ea7d5365c49696af2ff85d983bb78a98
#
_entry.id   ea7d5365c49696af2ff85d983bb78a98
#
_cell.length_a   1.000
_cell.length_b   1.000
_cell.length_c   1.000
_cell.angle_alpha   90.00
_cell.angle_beta   90.00
_cell.angle_gamma   90.00
#
_symmetry.space_group_name_H-M   'P 1'
#
loop_
_entity.id
_entity.type
_entity.pdbx_description
1 polymer ?
#
loop_
_entity_poly.entity_id
_entity_poly.type
_entity_poly.pdbx_seq_one_letter_code
_entity_poly.pdbx_strand_id
1 'polypeptide(L)'
;WGRIIHVSSKTALDAKAKQAGYAGAKMGLITLTEVIAAEVKGAGVTANVILPSIIDTPGNRKMMSKADPSRWVPPEEIGALMEFLCSDEAASINGDRLKIYGQV
;
A
#
# COMPACT_ATOMS: atom_id res chain seq x y z
N TRP A 1 -2.97 3.31 -22.04
CA TRP A 1 -3.50 2.57 -20.90
C TRP A 1 -2.38 2.14 -19.95
N GLY A 2 -2.57 2.33 -18.70
CA GLY A 2 -1.59 1.88 -17.70
C GLY A 2 -2.12 1.93 -16.28
N ARG A 3 -1.49 1.13 -15.41
CA ARG A 3 -1.79 1.07 -13.97
C ARG A 3 -0.47 1.07 -13.21
N ILE A 4 -0.30 2.06 -12.37
CA ILE A 4 0.86 2.17 -11.48
C ILE A 4 0.38 1.93 -10.06
N ILE A 5 0.96 0.95 -9.39
CA ILE A 5 0.60 0.58 -8.02
C ILE A 5 1.87 0.55 -7.18
N HIS A 6 1.98 1.47 -6.25
CA HIS A 6 3.05 1.46 -5.27
C HIS A 6 2.59 0.83 -3.96
N VAL A 7 3.51 0.25 -3.22
CA VAL A 7 3.23 -0.33 -1.91
C VAL A 7 4.01 0.45 -0.87
N SER A 8 3.28 1.22 -0.06
CA SER A 8 3.83 1.95 1.07
C SER A 8 3.60 1.15 2.37
N SER A 9 3.20 1.79 3.43
CA SER A 9 3.01 1.15 4.72
C SER A 9 2.13 2.01 5.63
N LYS A 10 1.35 1.34 6.49
CA LYS A 10 0.67 1.99 7.61
C LYS A 10 1.63 2.82 8.47
N THR A 11 2.88 2.35 8.63
CA THR A 11 3.91 3.05 9.40
C THR A 11 4.20 4.46 8.88
N ALA A 12 4.03 4.71 7.57
CA ALA A 12 4.19 6.04 7.00
C ALA A 12 3.23 7.06 7.61
N LEU A 13 2.01 6.63 7.95
CA LEU A 13 0.98 7.48 8.54
C LEU A 13 1.06 7.53 10.08
N ASP A 14 1.59 6.49 10.72
CA ASP A 14 1.65 6.37 12.18
C ASP A 14 2.76 7.25 12.79
N ALA A 15 3.80 7.54 12.05
CA ALA A 15 4.93 8.39 12.48
C ALA A 15 5.53 7.96 13.83
N LYS A 16 5.78 6.67 14.01
CA LYS A 16 6.27 6.12 15.26
C LYS A 16 7.73 6.50 15.53
N ALA A 17 8.08 6.61 16.80
CA ALA A 17 9.47 6.85 17.22
C ALA A 17 10.42 5.80 16.64
N LYS A 18 11.64 6.21 16.33
CA LYS A 18 12.72 5.37 15.76
C LYS A 18 12.45 4.86 14.34
N GLN A 19 11.41 5.36 13.67
CA GLN A 19 11.02 4.95 12.31
C GLN A 19 11.28 6.05 11.26
N ALA A 20 12.11 7.05 11.57
CA ALA A 20 12.28 8.23 10.71
C ALA A 20 12.66 7.87 9.26
N GLY A 21 13.64 7.00 9.06
CA GLY A 21 14.10 6.62 7.72
C GLY A 21 13.02 5.85 6.95
N TYR A 22 12.48 4.81 7.57
CA TYR A 22 11.46 3.97 6.94
C TYR A 22 10.16 4.74 6.69
N ALA A 23 9.63 5.41 7.72
CA ALA A 23 8.39 6.18 7.61
C ALA A 23 8.53 7.35 6.64
N GLY A 24 9.67 8.04 6.65
CA GLY A 24 9.95 9.13 5.72
C GLY A 24 9.99 8.66 4.26
N ALA A 25 10.67 7.55 4.00
CA ALA A 25 10.75 6.96 2.66
C ALA A 25 9.37 6.50 2.17
N LYS A 26 8.60 5.84 3.04
CA LYS A 26 7.25 5.34 2.69
C LYS A 26 6.23 6.47 2.53
N MET A 27 6.35 7.58 3.28
CA MET A 27 5.54 8.78 3.06
C MET A 27 5.95 9.47 1.76
N GLY A 28 7.24 9.52 1.44
CA GLY A 28 7.73 10.04 0.16
C GLY A 28 7.15 9.29 -1.03
N LEU A 29 7.01 7.96 -0.91
CA LEU A 29 6.37 7.13 -1.93
C LEU A 29 4.89 7.47 -2.11
N ILE A 30 4.17 7.75 -1.04
CA ILE A 30 2.77 8.20 -1.11
C ILE A 30 2.69 9.51 -1.89
N THR A 31 3.51 10.49 -1.54
CA THR A 31 3.53 11.79 -2.21
C THR A 31 3.90 11.64 -3.68
N LEU A 32 4.91 10.84 -3.99
CA LEU A 32 5.31 10.56 -5.38
C LEU A 32 4.15 9.98 -6.19
N THR A 33 3.42 9.03 -5.61
CA THR A 33 2.26 8.42 -6.27
C THR A 33 1.18 9.46 -6.60
N GLU A 34 0.90 10.36 -5.66
CA GLU A 34 -0.10 11.41 -5.84
C GLU A 34 0.33 12.42 -6.93
N VAL A 35 1.61 12.74 -6.99
CA VAL A 35 2.17 13.59 -8.05
C VAL A 35 2.01 12.92 -9.42
N ILE A 36 2.41 11.66 -9.52
CA ILE A 36 2.25 10.88 -10.76
C ILE A 36 0.78 10.84 -11.18
N ALA A 37 -0.13 10.57 -10.23
CA ALA A 37 -1.56 10.51 -10.50
C ALA A 37 -2.08 11.82 -11.09
N ALA A 38 -1.61 12.96 -10.60
CA ALA A 38 -1.96 14.28 -11.13
C ALA A 38 -1.41 14.49 -12.55
N GLU A 39 -0.17 14.07 -12.79
CA GLU A 39 0.49 14.22 -14.08
C GLU A 39 -0.12 13.35 -15.18
N VAL A 40 -0.59 12.15 -14.86
CA VAL A 40 -1.16 11.21 -15.83
C VAL A 40 -2.68 11.34 -16.01
N LYS A 41 -3.29 12.28 -15.31
CA LYS A 41 -4.73 12.47 -15.35
C LYS A 41 -5.22 12.70 -16.78
N GLY A 42 -6.19 11.92 -17.21
CA GLY A 42 -6.73 12.01 -18.57
C GLY A 42 -5.95 11.24 -19.63
N ALA A 43 -4.84 10.59 -19.29
CA ALA A 43 -4.01 9.84 -20.23
C ALA A 43 -4.38 8.33 -20.30
N GLY A 44 -5.44 7.91 -19.63
CA GLY A 44 -5.79 6.48 -19.55
C GLY A 44 -4.89 5.70 -18.60
N VAL A 45 -4.16 6.39 -17.73
CA VAL A 45 -3.26 5.82 -16.73
C VAL A 45 -3.73 6.22 -15.34
N THR A 46 -3.64 5.30 -14.38
CA THR A 46 -3.89 5.61 -12.97
C THR A 46 -2.67 5.24 -12.13
N ALA A 47 -2.47 5.98 -11.04
CA ALA A 47 -1.43 5.70 -10.05
C ALA A 47 -2.04 5.73 -8.65
N ASN A 48 -1.93 4.63 -7.93
CA ASN A 48 -2.47 4.47 -6.59
C ASN A 48 -1.42 3.86 -5.66
N VAL A 49 -1.59 4.04 -4.36
CA VAL A 49 -0.69 3.48 -3.36
C VAL A 49 -1.45 2.65 -2.35
N ILE A 50 -0.97 1.43 -2.10
CA ILE A 50 -1.50 0.52 -1.10
C ILE A 50 -0.68 0.69 0.18
N LEU A 51 -1.37 0.80 1.30
CA LEU A 51 -0.76 0.92 2.63
C LEU A 51 -1.13 -0.29 3.48
N PRO A 52 -0.37 -1.38 3.42
CA PRO A 52 -0.64 -2.51 4.32
C PRO A 52 -0.13 -2.23 5.73
N SER A 53 -0.76 -2.88 6.71
CA SER A 53 -0.20 -3.03 8.05
C SER A 53 0.81 -4.17 8.05
N ILE A 54 0.71 -5.12 8.97
CA ILE A 54 1.60 -6.28 8.98
C ILE A 54 1.08 -7.33 8.01
N ILE A 55 1.91 -7.69 7.04
CA ILE A 55 1.59 -8.75 6.08
C ILE A 55 1.99 -10.09 6.68
N ASP A 56 1.12 -11.08 6.60
CA ASP A 56 1.39 -12.43 7.09
C ASP A 56 2.40 -13.13 6.20
N THR A 57 3.67 -12.99 6.54
CA THR A 57 4.80 -13.61 5.85
C THR A 57 5.61 -14.47 6.83
N PRO A 58 6.35 -15.49 6.33
CA PRO A 58 7.26 -16.25 7.18
C PRO A 58 8.26 -15.36 7.94
N GLY A 59 8.78 -14.33 7.27
CA GLY A 59 9.71 -13.39 7.89
C GLY A 59 9.09 -12.61 9.04
N ASN A 60 7.88 -12.09 8.87
CA ASN A 60 7.18 -11.37 9.94
C ASN A 60 6.78 -12.29 11.10
N ARG A 61 6.36 -13.52 10.81
CA ARG A 61 6.08 -14.51 11.85
C ARG A 61 7.32 -14.82 12.69
N LYS A 62 8.48 -14.90 12.06
CA LYS A 62 9.75 -15.14 12.76
C LYS A 62 10.17 -13.94 13.61
N MET A 63 10.04 -12.72 13.07
CA MET A 63 10.43 -11.49 13.78
C MET A 63 9.48 -11.16 14.94
N MET A 64 8.21 -11.48 14.81
CA MET A 64 7.15 -11.18 15.77
C MET A 64 6.50 -12.46 16.29
N SER A 65 7.31 -13.35 16.85
CA SER A 65 6.90 -14.71 17.24
C SER A 65 5.82 -14.74 18.35
N LYS A 66 5.64 -13.64 19.07
CA LYS A 66 4.62 -13.52 20.14
C LYS A 66 3.31 -12.88 19.66
N ALA A 67 3.26 -12.39 18.43
CA ALA A 67 2.07 -11.79 17.86
C ALA A 67 1.14 -12.86 17.29
N ASP A 68 -0.11 -12.48 17.04
CA ASP A 68 -1.12 -13.35 16.43
C ASP A 68 -1.25 -13.05 14.95
N PRO A 69 -0.69 -13.91 14.06
CA PRO A 69 -0.74 -13.67 12.61
C PRO A 69 -2.15 -13.71 12.01
N SER A 70 -3.13 -14.31 12.71
CA SER A 70 -4.51 -14.33 12.21
C SER A 70 -5.14 -12.94 12.11
N ARG A 71 -4.54 -11.95 12.75
CA ARG A 71 -4.96 -10.54 12.71
C ARG A 71 -4.28 -9.75 11.60
N TRP A 72 -3.29 -10.33 10.95
CA TRP A 72 -2.49 -9.68 9.92
C TRP A 72 -3.17 -9.78 8.55
N VAL A 73 -2.59 -9.09 7.58
CA VAL A 73 -3.09 -9.09 6.20
C VAL A 73 -2.54 -10.28 5.45
N PRO A 74 -3.40 -11.18 4.93
CA PRO A 74 -2.93 -12.25 4.05
C PRO A 74 -2.37 -11.66 2.75
N PRO A 75 -1.23 -12.16 2.23
CA PRO A 75 -0.70 -11.69 0.95
C PRO A 75 -1.69 -11.78 -0.21
N GLU A 76 -2.57 -12.78 -0.18
CA GLU A 76 -3.59 -13.00 -1.21
C GLU A 76 -4.58 -11.84 -1.30
N GLU A 77 -4.89 -11.20 -0.19
CA GLU A 77 -5.80 -10.04 -0.18
C GLU A 77 -5.15 -8.82 -0.85
N ILE A 78 -3.84 -8.65 -0.65
CA ILE A 78 -3.08 -7.59 -1.33
C ILE A 78 -3.06 -7.86 -2.83
N GLY A 79 -2.80 -9.11 -3.22
CA GLY A 79 -2.83 -9.53 -4.62
C GLY A 79 -4.18 -9.29 -5.28
N ALA A 80 -5.28 -9.62 -4.60
CA ALA A 80 -6.64 -9.39 -5.10
C ALA A 80 -6.93 -7.88 -5.28
N LEU A 81 -6.46 -7.04 -4.35
CA LEU A 81 -6.60 -5.60 -4.48
C LEU A 81 -5.81 -5.06 -5.68
N MET A 82 -4.58 -5.54 -5.87
CA MET A 82 -3.78 -5.17 -7.04
C MET A 82 -4.45 -5.59 -8.35
N GLU A 83 -4.98 -6.79 -8.40
CA GLU A 83 -5.70 -7.30 -9.57
C GLU A 83 -6.89 -6.40 -9.90
N PHE A 84 -7.69 -6.03 -8.90
CA PHE A 84 -8.80 -5.10 -9.09
C PHE A 84 -8.32 -3.74 -9.61
N LEU A 85 -7.28 -3.17 -9.03
CA LEU A 85 -6.73 -1.87 -9.48
C LEU A 85 -6.20 -1.91 -10.91
N CYS A 86 -5.80 -3.08 -11.39
CA CYS A 86 -5.35 -3.28 -12.78
C CYS A 86 -6.51 -3.47 -13.76
N SER A 87 -7.73 -3.62 -13.27
CA SER A 87 -8.90 -3.86 -14.12
C SER A 87 -9.46 -2.58 -14.74
N ASP A 88 -10.32 -2.74 -15.74
CA ASP A 88 -11.03 -1.62 -16.34
C ASP A 88 -12.03 -0.98 -15.38
N GLU A 89 -12.58 -1.77 -14.44
CA GLU A 89 -13.52 -1.30 -13.43
C GLU A 89 -12.89 -0.29 -12.47
N ALA A 90 -11.58 -0.29 -12.33
CA ALA A 90 -10.84 0.64 -11.48
C ALA A 90 -10.38 1.91 -12.21
N ALA A 91 -10.86 2.17 -13.42
CA ALA A 91 -10.40 3.28 -14.25
C ALA A 91 -10.58 4.67 -13.61
N SER A 92 -11.52 4.81 -12.70
CA SER A 92 -11.79 6.08 -12.01
C SER A 92 -11.07 6.21 -10.67
N ILE A 93 -10.30 5.20 -10.25
CA ILE A 93 -9.52 5.24 -9.01
C ILE A 93 -8.11 5.71 -9.35
N ASN A 94 -7.77 6.94 -8.97
CA ASN A 94 -6.49 7.56 -9.29
C ASN A 94 -6.05 8.48 -8.17
N GLY A 95 -4.83 8.33 -7.69
CA GLY A 95 -4.27 9.13 -6.61
C GLY A 95 -4.76 8.74 -5.23
N ASP A 96 -5.27 7.53 -5.05
CA ASP A 96 -5.83 7.08 -3.78
C ASP A 96 -4.80 6.36 -2.91
N ARG A 97 -5.05 6.43 -1.59
CA ARG A 97 -4.31 5.74 -0.53
C ARG A 97 -5.20 4.60 -0.02
N LEU A 98 -4.96 3.40 -0.52
CA LEU A 98 -5.79 2.26 -0.15
C LEU A 98 -5.20 1.57 1.08
N LYS A 99 -5.86 1.73 2.20
CA LYS A 99 -5.46 1.11 3.47
C LYS A 99 -5.95 -0.33 3.52
N ILE A 100 -5.04 -1.25 3.78
CA ILE A 100 -5.35 -2.66 3.95
C ILE A 100 -4.69 -3.15 5.24
N TYR A 101 -5.42 -3.06 6.35
CA TYR A 101 -4.86 -3.18 7.69
C TYR A 101 -5.14 -4.52 8.39
N GLY A 102 -6.11 -5.30 7.91
CA GLY A 102 -6.56 -6.46 8.65
C GLY A 102 -7.19 -5.99 9.97
N GLN A 103 -6.76 -6.59 11.07
CA GLN A 103 -7.24 -6.24 12.41
C GLN A 103 -6.18 -5.52 13.24
N VAL A 104 -5.25 -4.90 12.59
CA VAL A 104 -4.12 -4.23 13.27
C VAL A 104 -4.14 -2.72 13.04
#